data_d629cc4cae851b9c0fc573d2828219c0
#
_entry.id   d629cc4cae851b9c0fc573d2828219c0
#
_cell.length_a   1.000
_cell.length_b   1.000
_cell.length_c   1.000
_cell.angle_alpha   90.00
_cell.angle_beta   90.00
_cell.angle_gamma   90.00
#
_symmetry.space_group_name_H-M   'P 1'
#
loop_
_entity.id
_entity.type
_entity.pdbx_description
1 polymer ?
#
loop_
_entity_poly.entity_id
_entity_poly.type
_entity_poly.pdbx_seq_one_letter_code
_entity_poly.pdbx_strand_id
1 'polypeptide(L)'
;MCSLYFLSTNRPNLVNGAIYNYSVSTVDFAGNEATSNVVSDVGFDNEPPIISISQPLDSEQIKTSDVSYMLSDNLAWGKIRFIQFGGTQDPNSPHIHEMSGIEMEQGMHSGFDLNIMDKLADGGRYTISIEGGDNAGNIAKVAQATNVLFDVKPPMLTLNYPIPSSKVNHSTVSFSSSEKMADGSITFFRTGGAPDPGSPHVYQLAEDELSNGIHELINVNHPLQDGSIYTISFDGMDFAGNRSETVTLTEINYDITDPALSIHYPEAKSFHQNLMVNIFSDENLKKGDINLIQTGGQIDPKSPHTFSLEANHLNPGEYSLDLTSMELVSGSTYSISYSGEDLAGNVATTVVVENIQIDRDRPFLEITSPLVDTFVNHTRFGIRIGETLQEAAISWTRVSGEPDPNSPHQQLLTGQYLLAGKYDNILLSNSPKLVSDVTYSMALHGVDLAGNSATAHLTEMHFDNQPPSFTHYLPVTKMFIKDPNVQFEIDELLVNGSIVWSATGGETDPLSPRNIEFSESELANGMPTLGSLSFQTELQDGTVYSLLATGTDRAGNSTRIDLAH
;
A
#
# COMPACT_ATOMS: atom_id res chain seq x y z
N MET A 1 -97.52 -61.74 -19.86
CA MET A 1 -96.10 -61.34 -19.98
C MET A 1 -96.01 -60.38 -21.13
N CYS A 2 -95.74 -59.11 -20.80
CA CYS A 2 -95.52 -58.10 -21.87
C CYS A 2 -94.03 -58.16 -22.21
N SER A 3 -93.76 -58.60 -23.48
CA SER A 3 -92.38 -58.66 -24.00
C SER A 3 -92.05 -57.33 -24.66
N LEU A 4 -91.03 -56.63 -24.17
CA LEU A 4 -90.50 -55.41 -24.82
C LEU A 4 -89.74 -55.88 -26.08
N TYR A 5 -90.18 -55.43 -27.28
CA TYR A 5 -89.47 -55.63 -28.52
C TYR A 5 -88.76 -54.33 -28.94
N PHE A 6 -87.46 -54.41 -29.23
CA PHE A 6 -86.73 -53.32 -29.84
C PHE A 6 -86.80 -53.44 -31.35
N LEU A 7 -87.32 -52.40 -32.01
CA LEU A 7 -87.34 -52.32 -33.47
C LEU A 7 -85.92 -52.07 -33.99
N SER A 8 -85.26 -53.01 -34.56
CA SER A 8 -83.88 -52.90 -35.06
C SER A 8 -83.77 -52.48 -36.54
N THR A 9 -84.84 -52.41 -37.28
CA THR A 9 -84.90 -52.10 -38.70
C THR A 9 -85.82 -50.89 -38.95
N ASN A 10 -85.34 -49.79 -39.51
CA ASN A 10 -86.00 -48.53 -39.79
C ASN A 10 -86.00 -47.54 -38.57
N ARG A 11 -84.84 -47.22 -38.11
CA ARG A 11 -84.76 -46.08 -37.19
C ARG A 11 -84.94 -44.76 -37.93
N PRO A 12 -85.78 -43.82 -37.46
CA PRO A 12 -85.86 -42.50 -38.04
C PRO A 12 -84.55 -41.78 -37.95
N ASN A 13 -84.14 -40.99 -38.96
CA ASN A 13 -83.05 -40.06 -38.88
C ASN A 13 -83.54 -38.87 -38.07
N LEU A 14 -83.10 -38.87 -36.82
CA LEU A 14 -83.35 -37.71 -35.91
C LEU A 14 -82.28 -36.66 -36.09
N VAL A 15 -82.68 -35.43 -35.94
CA VAL A 15 -81.76 -34.22 -36.00
C VAL A 15 -81.31 -33.91 -34.62
N ASN A 16 -79.96 -33.75 -34.41
CA ASN A 16 -79.39 -33.35 -33.13
C ASN A 16 -79.92 -32.01 -32.64
N GLY A 17 -80.21 -31.89 -31.36
CA GLY A 17 -80.79 -30.71 -30.71
C GLY A 17 -82.28 -30.51 -30.97
N ALA A 18 -82.95 -31.38 -31.72
CA ALA A 18 -84.37 -31.27 -32.00
C ALA A 18 -85.23 -31.95 -30.91
N ILE A 19 -86.36 -31.35 -30.59
CA ILE A 19 -87.36 -31.86 -29.64
C ILE A 19 -88.44 -32.60 -30.39
N TYR A 20 -88.71 -33.85 -30.02
CA TYR A 20 -89.64 -34.73 -30.65
C TYR A 20 -90.78 -35.17 -29.71
N ASN A 21 -91.95 -35.30 -30.34
CA ASN A 21 -93.08 -36.03 -29.71
C ASN A 21 -93.23 -37.36 -30.41
N TYR A 22 -93.38 -38.42 -29.66
CA TYR A 22 -93.63 -39.77 -30.28
C TYR A 22 -94.85 -40.44 -29.66
N SER A 23 -95.52 -41.26 -30.48
CA SER A 23 -96.58 -42.18 -30.13
C SER A 23 -96.43 -43.49 -30.86
N VAL A 24 -96.87 -44.59 -30.32
CA VAL A 24 -96.88 -45.90 -30.94
C VAL A 24 -98.28 -46.23 -31.31
N SER A 25 -98.51 -46.48 -32.60
CA SER A 25 -99.80 -47.03 -33.10
C SER A 25 -99.61 -48.50 -33.50
N THR A 26 -100.55 -49.33 -33.11
CA THR A 26 -100.59 -50.74 -33.42
C THR A 26 -101.96 -51.06 -33.97
N VAL A 27 -102.00 -51.95 -34.91
CA VAL A 27 -103.26 -52.46 -35.50
C VAL A 27 -103.28 -53.98 -35.29
N ASP A 28 -104.40 -54.54 -34.82
CA ASP A 28 -104.53 -55.97 -34.64
C ASP A 28 -104.97 -56.67 -35.96
N PHE A 29 -104.96 -57.96 -35.99
CA PHE A 29 -105.35 -58.69 -37.17
C PHE A 29 -106.83 -58.54 -37.61
N ALA A 30 -107.63 -57.96 -36.72
CA ALA A 30 -109.03 -57.63 -37.00
C ALA A 30 -109.23 -56.20 -37.53
N GLY A 31 -108.11 -55.37 -37.58
CA GLY A 31 -108.14 -53.99 -38.01
C GLY A 31 -108.42 -52.95 -36.92
N ASN A 32 -108.42 -53.37 -35.65
CA ASN A 32 -108.64 -52.43 -34.57
C ASN A 32 -107.32 -51.67 -34.27
N GLU A 33 -107.39 -50.35 -34.24
CA GLU A 33 -106.26 -49.48 -33.99
C GLU A 33 -106.22 -49.10 -32.47
N ALA A 34 -105.00 -49.17 -31.95
CA ALA A 34 -104.74 -48.64 -30.63
C ALA A 34 -103.50 -47.74 -30.73
N THR A 35 -103.61 -46.53 -30.27
CA THR A 35 -102.50 -45.59 -30.20
C THR A 35 -102.17 -45.26 -28.74
N SER A 36 -100.87 -45.26 -28.40
CA SER A 36 -100.40 -44.89 -27.09
C SER A 36 -100.64 -43.40 -26.82
N ASN A 37 -100.50 -43.00 -25.56
CA ASN A 37 -100.40 -41.56 -25.23
C ASN A 37 -99.15 -41.00 -25.94
N VAL A 38 -99.18 -39.75 -26.33
CA VAL A 38 -98.04 -39.01 -26.87
C VAL A 38 -97.06 -38.81 -25.72
N VAL A 39 -95.83 -39.16 -25.89
CA VAL A 39 -94.70 -38.74 -25.06
C VAL A 39 -94.16 -37.50 -25.75
N SER A 40 -94.22 -36.37 -25.07
CA SER A 40 -93.80 -35.03 -25.57
C SER A 40 -92.47 -34.62 -25.03
N ASP A 41 -91.86 -33.62 -25.67
CA ASP A 41 -90.65 -32.90 -25.23
C ASP A 41 -89.42 -33.81 -25.06
N VAL A 42 -89.31 -34.85 -25.93
CA VAL A 42 -88.11 -35.70 -25.94
C VAL A 42 -87.05 -35.10 -26.81
N GLY A 43 -85.98 -34.61 -26.17
CA GLY A 43 -84.79 -34.12 -26.86
C GLY A 43 -84.00 -35.26 -27.50
N PHE A 44 -83.58 -35.08 -28.70
CA PHE A 44 -82.59 -36.00 -29.32
C PHE A 44 -81.23 -35.30 -29.34
N ASP A 45 -80.22 -35.87 -28.66
CA ASP A 45 -78.87 -35.38 -28.60
C ASP A 45 -77.95 -36.62 -28.80
N ASN A 46 -77.05 -36.52 -29.78
CA ASN A 46 -76.08 -37.53 -30.12
C ASN A 46 -74.64 -36.97 -30.26
N GLU A 47 -74.46 -35.69 -29.85
CA GLU A 47 -73.12 -35.02 -29.81
C GLU A 47 -72.55 -35.09 -28.43
N PRO A 48 -71.38 -35.71 -28.27
CA PRO A 48 -70.69 -35.69 -27.00
C PRO A 48 -70.30 -34.29 -26.58
N PRO A 49 -70.39 -33.94 -25.31
CA PRO A 49 -69.91 -32.66 -24.79
C PRO A 49 -68.40 -32.54 -25.03
N ILE A 50 -67.93 -31.32 -25.39
CA ILE A 50 -66.52 -30.99 -25.52
C ILE A 50 -66.06 -30.44 -24.19
N ILE A 51 -65.03 -31.08 -23.58
CA ILE A 51 -64.34 -30.63 -22.39
C ILE A 51 -62.94 -30.16 -22.78
N SER A 52 -62.53 -28.96 -22.34
CA SER A 52 -61.16 -28.49 -22.50
C SER A 52 -60.62 -27.92 -21.19
N ILE A 53 -59.42 -28.28 -20.79
CA ILE A 53 -58.69 -27.71 -19.66
C ILE A 53 -57.94 -26.47 -20.17
N SER A 54 -58.16 -25.31 -19.54
CA SER A 54 -57.43 -24.07 -19.83
C SER A 54 -56.32 -23.79 -18.83
N GLN A 55 -56.41 -24.31 -17.59
CA GLN A 55 -55.37 -24.30 -16.56
C GLN A 55 -55.55 -25.54 -15.67
N PRO A 56 -54.42 -26.18 -15.21
CA PRO A 56 -53.06 -25.90 -15.65
C PRO A 56 -52.81 -26.40 -17.07
N LEU A 57 -51.77 -25.82 -17.72
CA LEU A 57 -51.27 -26.28 -19.02
C LEU A 57 -50.34 -27.51 -18.86
N ASP A 58 -50.06 -28.18 -19.99
CA ASP A 58 -49.06 -29.25 -20.02
C ASP A 58 -47.70 -28.76 -19.48
N SER A 59 -47.11 -29.53 -18.58
CA SER A 59 -45.80 -29.24 -17.94
C SER A 59 -45.77 -28.01 -17.06
N GLU A 60 -46.92 -27.42 -16.73
CA GLU A 60 -46.99 -26.30 -15.77
C GLU A 60 -46.64 -26.77 -14.36
N GLN A 61 -46.10 -25.84 -13.57
CA GLN A 61 -45.88 -26.02 -12.13
C GLN A 61 -46.97 -25.26 -11.37
N ILE A 62 -47.59 -25.92 -10.43
CA ILE A 62 -48.72 -25.39 -9.67
C ILE A 62 -48.53 -25.59 -8.17
N LYS A 63 -49.04 -24.62 -7.38
CA LYS A 63 -49.04 -24.73 -5.90
C LYS A 63 -50.44 -24.90 -5.31
N THR A 64 -51.46 -24.88 -6.14
CA THR A 64 -52.85 -25.08 -5.74
C THR A 64 -53.44 -26.24 -6.54
N SER A 65 -54.62 -26.75 -6.09
CA SER A 65 -55.41 -27.76 -6.84
C SER A 65 -56.43 -27.14 -7.78
N ASP A 66 -56.29 -25.86 -8.10
CA ASP A 66 -57.23 -25.15 -8.95
C ASP A 66 -57.20 -25.67 -10.39
N VAL A 67 -58.36 -25.89 -10.96
CA VAL A 67 -58.49 -26.27 -12.37
C VAL A 67 -59.46 -25.29 -13.04
N SER A 68 -59.05 -24.80 -14.22
CA SER A 68 -59.90 -24.00 -15.09
C SER A 68 -60.23 -24.80 -16.33
N TYR A 69 -61.52 -24.89 -16.68
CA TYR A 69 -61.99 -25.69 -17.82
C TYR A 69 -63.21 -25.07 -18.47
N MET A 70 -63.52 -25.52 -19.65
CA MET A 70 -64.71 -25.14 -20.42
C MET A 70 -65.51 -26.35 -20.79
N LEU A 71 -66.85 -26.26 -20.63
CA LEU A 71 -67.81 -27.25 -21.02
C LEU A 71 -68.66 -26.68 -22.15
N SER A 72 -68.80 -27.40 -23.30
CA SER A 72 -69.66 -27.01 -24.39
C SER A 72 -71.14 -27.31 -24.14
N ASP A 73 -71.45 -28.14 -23.13
CA ASP A 73 -72.80 -28.55 -22.75
C ASP A 73 -72.83 -28.92 -21.25
N ASN A 74 -74.06 -28.97 -20.70
CA ASN A 74 -74.27 -29.41 -19.31
C ASN A 74 -73.95 -30.89 -19.15
N LEU A 75 -73.23 -31.26 -18.11
CA LEU A 75 -72.93 -32.61 -17.78
C LEU A 75 -74.02 -33.24 -16.84
N ALA A 76 -74.33 -34.52 -17.00
CA ALA A 76 -75.12 -35.31 -16.05
C ALA A 76 -74.23 -35.92 -14.97
N TRP A 77 -72.98 -36.10 -15.29
CA TRP A 77 -71.95 -36.57 -14.40
C TRP A 77 -70.58 -36.07 -14.86
N GLY A 78 -69.65 -35.82 -13.98
CA GLY A 78 -68.29 -35.45 -14.33
C GLY A 78 -67.34 -35.77 -13.17
N LYS A 79 -66.07 -36.02 -13.53
CA LYS A 79 -64.97 -36.27 -12.58
C LYS A 79 -63.72 -35.58 -13.00
N ILE A 80 -63.01 -34.95 -12.04
CA ILE A 80 -61.68 -34.44 -12.20
C ILE A 80 -60.72 -35.35 -11.43
N ARG A 81 -59.65 -35.81 -12.09
CA ARG A 81 -58.66 -36.74 -11.51
C ARG A 81 -57.28 -36.18 -11.58
N PHE A 82 -56.53 -36.27 -10.49
CA PHE A 82 -55.09 -36.09 -10.40
C PHE A 82 -54.45 -37.48 -10.29
N ILE A 83 -53.82 -37.93 -11.38
CA ILE A 83 -53.20 -39.26 -11.47
C ILE A 83 -51.72 -39.09 -11.47
N GLN A 84 -51.01 -39.50 -10.41
CA GLN A 84 -49.56 -39.46 -10.36
C GLN A 84 -48.93 -40.42 -11.37
N PHE A 85 -47.92 -39.91 -12.08
CA PHE A 85 -47.13 -40.76 -12.97
C PHE A 85 -45.61 -40.64 -12.72
N GLY A 86 -45.16 -39.69 -11.85
CA GLY A 86 -43.73 -39.48 -11.55
C GLY A 86 -43.52 -38.52 -10.40
N GLY A 87 -42.23 -38.15 -10.17
CA GLY A 87 -41.84 -37.28 -9.08
C GLY A 87 -41.90 -37.93 -7.68
N THR A 88 -42.09 -37.13 -6.64
CA THR A 88 -42.24 -37.60 -5.26
C THR A 88 -43.46 -38.49 -5.17
N GLN A 89 -43.33 -39.69 -4.56
CA GLN A 89 -44.39 -40.68 -4.46
C GLN A 89 -45.60 -40.17 -3.67
N ASP A 90 -46.79 -40.30 -4.27
CA ASP A 90 -48.07 -40.03 -3.67
C ASP A 90 -48.85 -41.33 -3.44
N PRO A 91 -48.88 -41.88 -2.21
CA PRO A 91 -49.52 -43.16 -1.95
C PRO A 91 -51.05 -43.11 -2.05
N ASN A 92 -51.63 -41.90 -2.12
CA ASN A 92 -53.08 -41.71 -2.19
C ASN A 92 -53.59 -41.45 -3.62
N SER A 93 -52.67 -41.41 -4.59
CA SER A 93 -53.07 -41.27 -5.99
C SER A 93 -53.82 -42.54 -6.50
N PRO A 94 -54.86 -42.35 -7.31
CA PRO A 94 -55.41 -41.13 -7.88
C PRO A 94 -56.33 -40.36 -6.91
N HIS A 95 -56.23 -39.04 -6.90
CA HIS A 95 -57.21 -38.18 -6.24
C HIS A 95 -58.33 -37.91 -7.21
N ILE A 96 -59.58 -38.13 -6.76
CA ILE A 96 -60.78 -38.02 -7.58
C ILE A 96 -61.71 -37.00 -6.92
N HIS A 97 -62.11 -35.99 -7.71
CA HIS A 97 -63.16 -35.06 -7.36
C HIS A 97 -64.39 -35.36 -8.24
N GLU A 98 -65.51 -35.69 -7.59
CA GLU A 98 -66.79 -35.86 -8.26
C GLU A 98 -67.42 -34.46 -8.45
N MET A 99 -67.63 -34.06 -9.72
CA MET A 99 -68.21 -32.76 -10.06
C MET A 99 -69.67 -32.69 -9.64
N SER A 100 -70.12 -31.51 -9.21
CA SER A 100 -71.50 -31.31 -8.75
C SER A 100 -71.99 -29.87 -9.01
N GLY A 101 -73.31 -29.69 -9.11
CA GLY A 101 -73.92 -28.38 -9.26
C GLY A 101 -73.36 -27.55 -10.39
N ILE A 102 -72.90 -26.32 -10.08
CA ILE A 102 -72.41 -25.37 -11.07
C ILE A 102 -71.15 -25.87 -11.84
N GLU A 103 -70.41 -26.82 -11.28
CA GLU A 103 -69.20 -27.42 -11.95
C GLU A 103 -69.55 -28.15 -13.22
N MET A 104 -70.80 -28.59 -13.38
CA MET A 104 -71.34 -29.35 -14.52
C MET A 104 -72.12 -28.51 -15.49
N GLU A 105 -72.28 -27.21 -15.25
CA GLU A 105 -73.01 -26.31 -16.16
C GLU A 105 -72.20 -25.93 -17.36
N GLN A 106 -72.86 -25.72 -18.51
CA GLN A 106 -72.22 -25.26 -19.72
C GLN A 106 -71.54 -23.89 -19.49
N GLY A 107 -70.27 -23.74 -19.92
CA GLY A 107 -69.56 -22.46 -19.81
C GLY A 107 -68.10 -22.62 -19.35
N MET A 108 -67.47 -21.47 -19.05
CA MET A 108 -66.11 -21.38 -18.52
C MET A 108 -66.11 -21.45 -17.00
N HIS A 109 -65.34 -22.33 -16.46
CA HIS A 109 -65.06 -22.48 -15.02
C HIS A 109 -63.62 -22.08 -14.77
N SER A 110 -63.40 -21.02 -13.96
CA SER A 110 -62.04 -20.46 -13.72
C SER A 110 -61.65 -20.62 -12.28
N GLY A 111 -60.46 -21.18 -12.06
CA GLY A 111 -59.83 -21.30 -10.70
C GLY A 111 -60.68 -22.09 -9.70
N PHE A 112 -61.25 -23.21 -10.16
CA PHE A 112 -62.09 -24.03 -9.31
C PHE A 112 -61.20 -24.80 -8.34
N ASP A 113 -61.23 -24.45 -7.05
CA ASP A 113 -60.46 -25.13 -6.01
C ASP A 113 -61.14 -26.45 -5.62
N LEU A 114 -60.46 -27.53 -5.89
CA LEU A 114 -60.95 -28.88 -5.61
C LEU A 114 -60.77 -29.32 -4.16
N ASN A 115 -60.13 -28.49 -3.32
CA ASN A 115 -59.84 -28.76 -1.90
C ASN A 115 -59.11 -30.11 -1.67
N ILE A 116 -58.21 -30.45 -2.60
CA ILE A 116 -57.34 -31.65 -2.50
C ILE A 116 -55.86 -31.27 -2.33
N MET A 117 -55.50 -29.98 -2.22
CA MET A 117 -54.16 -29.49 -2.09
C MET A 117 -53.36 -30.19 -0.99
N ASP A 118 -53.92 -30.35 0.19
CA ASP A 118 -53.28 -30.99 1.34
C ASP A 118 -53.04 -32.52 1.14
N LYS A 119 -53.57 -33.08 0.06
CA LYS A 119 -53.47 -34.51 -0.27
C LYS A 119 -52.43 -34.78 -1.35
N LEU A 120 -52.09 -33.77 -2.16
CA LEU A 120 -51.11 -33.90 -3.24
C LEU A 120 -49.71 -33.95 -2.64
N ALA A 121 -48.85 -34.78 -3.23
CA ALA A 121 -47.45 -34.85 -2.80
C ALA A 121 -46.65 -33.72 -3.42
N ASP A 122 -45.97 -32.93 -2.61
CA ASP A 122 -45.01 -31.91 -3.05
C ASP A 122 -43.87 -32.54 -3.86
N GLY A 123 -43.57 -32.00 -5.04
CA GLY A 123 -42.67 -32.59 -6.02
C GLY A 123 -43.28 -33.75 -6.83
N GLY A 124 -44.59 -34.04 -6.65
CA GLY A 124 -45.33 -35.02 -7.42
C GLY A 124 -45.67 -34.51 -8.81
N ARG A 125 -45.59 -35.39 -9.82
CA ARG A 125 -46.01 -35.11 -11.21
C ARG A 125 -47.30 -35.83 -11.52
N TYR A 126 -48.30 -35.06 -11.98
CA TYR A 126 -49.64 -35.53 -12.18
C TYR A 126 -50.09 -35.35 -13.64
N THR A 127 -50.96 -36.28 -14.09
CA THR A 127 -51.87 -36.05 -15.21
C THR A 127 -53.20 -35.63 -14.62
N ILE A 128 -53.67 -34.45 -14.95
CA ILE A 128 -54.99 -33.96 -14.59
C ILE A 128 -55.92 -34.27 -15.72
N SER A 129 -57.01 -35.00 -15.44
CA SER A 129 -57.98 -35.38 -16.45
C SER A 129 -59.39 -35.00 -16.05
N ILE A 130 -60.19 -34.55 -17.01
CA ILE A 130 -61.63 -34.34 -16.84
C ILE A 130 -62.39 -35.28 -17.79
N GLU A 131 -63.29 -36.06 -17.19
CA GLU A 131 -64.21 -36.95 -17.91
C GLU A 131 -65.64 -36.64 -17.49
N GLY A 132 -66.59 -36.84 -18.42
CA GLY A 132 -67.99 -36.58 -18.10
C GLY A 132 -68.92 -37.04 -19.26
N GLY A 133 -70.19 -37.01 -18.96
CA GLY A 133 -71.22 -37.30 -19.93
C GLY A 133 -72.43 -36.40 -19.72
N ASP A 134 -73.18 -36.12 -20.81
CA ASP A 134 -74.37 -35.27 -20.79
C ASP A 134 -75.60 -36.07 -20.34
N ASN A 135 -76.72 -35.36 -20.30
CA ASN A 135 -77.99 -35.94 -19.91
C ASN A 135 -78.61 -36.95 -20.97
N ALA A 136 -78.07 -36.90 -22.20
CA ALA A 136 -78.45 -37.83 -23.22
C ALA A 136 -77.64 -39.16 -23.21
N GLY A 137 -76.56 -39.18 -22.41
CA GLY A 137 -75.67 -40.31 -22.25
C GLY A 137 -74.49 -40.30 -23.20
N ASN A 138 -74.23 -39.21 -23.95
CA ASN A 138 -73.04 -39.04 -24.76
C ASN A 138 -71.85 -38.80 -23.84
N ILE A 139 -70.71 -39.46 -24.09
CA ILE A 139 -69.54 -39.39 -23.26
C ILE A 139 -68.50 -38.51 -23.94
N ALA A 140 -68.02 -37.51 -23.22
CA ALA A 140 -66.99 -36.62 -23.66
C ALA A 140 -65.65 -37.33 -23.89
N LYS A 141 -64.88 -36.84 -24.86
CA LYS A 141 -63.49 -37.25 -24.94
C LYS A 141 -62.75 -36.66 -23.69
N VAL A 142 -61.99 -37.51 -23.00
CA VAL A 142 -61.24 -37.13 -21.83
C VAL A 142 -60.29 -35.96 -22.17
N ALA A 143 -60.46 -34.82 -21.49
CA ALA A 143 -59.53 -33.71 -21.55
C ALA A 143 -58.38 -33.95 -20.53
N GLN A 144 -57.15 -33.62 -20.89
CA GLN A 144 -55.98 -33.85 -20.04
C GLN A 144 -55.01 -32.69 -20.09
N ALA A 145 -54.41 -32.37 -18.92
CA ALA A 145 -53.17 -31.64 -18.78
C ALA A 145 -52.12 -32.64 -18.21
N THR A 146 -51.02 -32.81 -18.93
CA THR A 146 -50.01 -33.83 -18.61
C THR A 146 -48.75 -33.22 -18.05
N ASN A 147 -47.99 -33.99 -17.25
CA ASN A 147 -46.72 -33.60 -16.67
C ASN A 147 -46.79 -32.34 -15.74
N VAL A 148 -47.95 -32.11 -15.13
CA VAL A 148 -48.13 -31.00 -14.19
C VAL A 148 -47.37 -31.31 -12.89
N LEU A 149 -46.46 -30.41 -12.49
CA LEU A 149 -45.69 -30.54 -11.23
C LEU A 149 -46.44 -29.82 -10.11
N PHE A 150 -46.74 -30.51 -9.02
CA PHE A 150 -47.25 -29.87 -7.80
C PHE A 150 -46.10 -29.51 -6.90
N ASP A 151 -45.95 -28.21 -6.56
CA ASP A 151 -44.84 -27.66 -5.81
C ASP A 151 -45.30 -26.53 -4.87
N VAL A 152 -45.13 -26.73 -3.59
CA VAL A 152 -45.52 -25.78 -2.55
C VAL A 152 -44.33 -25.27 -1.73
N LYS A 153 -43.11 -25.71 -2.08
CA LYS A 153 -41.90 -25.27 -1.41
C LYS A 153 -41.27 -24.08 -2.10
N PRO A 154 -41.04 -22.99 -1.39
CA PRO A 154 -40.30 -21.87 -1.95
C PRO A 154 -38.83 -22.23 -2.18
N PRO A 155 -38.16 -21.58 -3.15
CA PRO A 155 -36.73 -21.74 -3.33
C PRO A 155 -35.93 -21.30 -2.09
N MET A 156 -34.95 -22.11 -1.69
CA MET A 156 -34.01 -21.76 -0.64
C MET A 156 -32.86 -20.98 -1.28
N LEU A 157 -32.67 -19.74 -0.80
CA LEU A 157 -31.68 -18.80 -1.30
C LEU A 157 -30.56 -18.62 -0.29
N THR A 158 -29.33 -18.36 -0.77
CA THR A 158 -28.21 -17.91 0.04
C THR A 158 -27.47 -16.78 -0.65
N LEU A 159 -26.92 -15.85 0.13
CA LEU A 159 -25.95 -14.85 -0.29
C LEU A 159 -24.60 -15.26 0.31
N ASN A 160 -23.61 -15.58 -0.56
CA ASN A 160 -22.31 -16.09 -0.15
C ASN A 160 -21.22 -15.02 -0.15
N TYR A 161 -21.40 -13.95 -0.94
CA TYR A 161 -20.47 -12.82 -1.06
C TYR A 161 -21.27 -11.54 -1.40
N PRO A 162 -20.86 -10.36 -0.86
CA PRO A 162 -19.75 -10.11 0.07
C PRO A 162 -19.99 -10.72 1.47
N ILE A 163 -18.96 -10.65 2.33
CA ILE A 163 -19.09 -11.09 3.74
C ILE A 163 -19.77 -9.97 4.54
N PRO A 164 -20.69 -10.25 5.47
CA PRO A 164 -21.27 -9.23 6.37
C PRO A 164 -20.21 -8.38 7.07
N SER A 165 -20.47 -7.09 7.22
CA SER A 165 -19.57 -6.09 7.83
C SER A 165 -18.25 -5.89 7.08
N SER A 166 -18.14 -6.30 5.81
CA SER A 166 -16.95 -6.09 4.99
C SER A 166 -16.96 -4.73 4.25
N LYS A 167 -15.76 -4.29 3.85
CA LYS A 167 -15.58 -3.22 2.87
C LYS A 167 -15.39 -3.84 1.48
N VAL A 168 -15.98 -3.22 0.45
CA VAL A 168 -15.86 -3.65 -0.95
C VAL A 168 -15.79 -2.44 -1.87
N ASN A 169 -15.02 -2.55 -2.96
CA ASN A 169 -14.89 -1.51 -3.98
C ASN A 169 -15.65 -1.84 -5.28
N HIS A 170 -16.53 -2.83 -5.23
CA HIS A 170 -17.32 -3.28 -6.39
C HIS A 170 -18.70 -3.75 -5.96
N SER A 171 -19.64 -3.82 -6.91
CA SER A 171 -21.03 -4.29 -6.70
C SER A 171 -21.22 -5.78 -7.00
N THR A 172 -20.17 -6.58 -6.88
CA THR A 172 -20.22 -8.02 -7.19
C THR A 172 -20.85 -8.80 -6.04
N VAL A 173 -21.70 -9.78 -6.37
CA VAL A 173 -22.33 -10.69 -5.42
C VAL A 173 -22.12 -12.15 -5.84
N SER A 174 -22.14 -13.06 -4.88
CA SER A 174 -22.24 -14.49 -5.12
C SER A 174 -23.41 -15.03 -4.32
N PHE A 175 -24.24 -15.86 -4.95
CA PHE A 175 -25.44 -16.41 -4.35
C PHE A 175 -25.69 -17.85 -4.78
N SER A 176 -26.65 -18.52 -4.16
CA SER A 176 -27.14 -19.80 -4.64
C SER A 176 -28.64 -19.93 -4.49
N SER A 177 -29.23 -20.75 -5.37
CA SER A 177 -30.63 -21.18 -5.32
C SER A 177 -30.72 -22.69 -5.30
N SER A 178 -31.66 -23.26 -4.50
CA SER A 178 -31.92 -24.68 -4.44
C SER A 178 -32.58 -25.22 -5.69
N GLU A 179 -33.23 -24.36 -6.48
CA GLU A 179 -33.98 -24.71 -7.66
C GLU A 179 -33.97 -23.58 -8.70
N LYS A 180 -34.52 -23.89 -9.91
CA LYS A 180 -34.68 -22.88 -10.95
C LYS A 180 -35.82 -21.92 -10.59
N MET A 181 -35.54 -20.65 -10.63
CA MET A 181 -36.50 -19.57 -10.35
C MET A 181 -37.19 -19.06 -11.63
N ALA A 182 -38.41 -18.58 -11.47
CA ALA A 182 -39.14 -17.84 -12.51
C ALA A 182 -38.81 -16.35 -12.49
N ASP A 183 -38.43 -15.82 -11.31
CA ASP A 183 -38.06 -14.44 -11.09
C ASP A 183 -37.15 -14.34 -9.88
N GLY A 184 -36.26 -13.35 -9.86
CA GLY A 184 -35.37 -13.08 -8.72
C GLY A 184 -34.71 -11.73 -8.82
N SER A 185 -34.47 -11.11 -7.66
CA SER A 185 -33.82 -9.80 -7.60
C SER A 185 -32.85 -9.66 -6.44
N ILE A 186 -31.78 -8.90 -6.67
CA ILE A 186 -30.83 -8.50 -5.65
C ILE A 186 -30.93 -6.97 -5.49
N THR A 187 -31.13 -6.52 -4.26
CA THR A 187 -31.32 -5.10 -3.95
C THR A 187 -30.27 -4.61 -2.99
N PHE A 188 -29.56 -3.53 -3.35
CA PHE A 188 -28.67 -2.79 -2.47
C PHE A 188 -29.46 -1.61 -1.87
N PHE A 189 -29.76 -1.69 -0.61
CA PHE A 189 -30.46 -0.66 0.13
C PHE A 189 -29.52 0.06 1.08
N ARG A 190 -29.37 1.39 0.91
CA ARG A 190 -28.53 2.19 1.78
C ARG A 190 -29.10 2.24 3.21
N THR A 191 -28.28 1.87 4.19
CA THR A 191 -28.64 1.86 5.61
C THR A 191 -27.81 2.86 6.44
N GLY A 192 -26.69 3.41 5.88
CA GLY A 192 -25.83 4.34 6.60
C GLY A 192 -24.78 4.99 5.70
N GLY A 193 -23.80 5.67 6.31
CA GLY A 193 -22.69 6.30 5.61
C GLY A 193 -23.09 7.49 4.74
N ALA A 194 -22.36 7.75 3.64
CA ALA A 194 -22.62 8.83 2.70
C ALA A 194 -24.03 8.73 2.11
N PRO A 195 -24.71 9.86 1.80
CA PRO A 195 -26.03 9.83 1.17
C PRO A 195 -25.97 9.26 -0.25
N ASP A 196 -26.86 8.31 -0.54
CA ASP A 196 -27.06 7.76 -1.89
C ASP A 196 -28.48 8.05 -2.38
N PRO A 197 -28.67 9.07 -3.21
CA PRO A 197 -30.00 9.43 -3.74
C PRO A 197 -30.58 8.40 -4.71
N GLY A 198 -29.74 7.48 -5.25
CA GLY A 198 -30.14 6.42 -6.15
C GLY A 198 -30.66 5.17 -5.45
N SER A 199 -30.44 5.05 -4.14
CA SER A 199 -30.90 3.90 -3.35
C SER A 199 -32.45 3.86 -3.24
N PRO A 200 -33.07 2.65 -3.35
CA PRO A 200 -32.46 1.34 -3.54
C PRO A 200 -32.05 1.06 -4.99
N HIS A 201 -30.93 0.35 -5.17
CA HIS A 201 -30.50 -0.19 -6.44
C HIS A 201 -30.99 -1.62 -6.58
N VAL A 202 -31.83 -1.91 -7.57
CA VAL A 202 -32.43 -3.22 -7.79
C VAL A 202 -31.86 -3.84 -9.06
N TYR A 203 -31.29 -5.02 -8.93
CA TYR A 203 -30.81 -5.85 -10.03
C TYR A 203 -31.76 -7.01 -10.22
N GLN A 204 -32.38 -7.10 -11.41
CA GLN A 204 -33.17 -8.25 -11.81
C GLN A 204 -32.23 -9.31 -12.38
N LEU A 205 -32.34 -10.54 -11.90
CA LEU A 205 -31.51 -11.67 -12.36
C LEU A 205 -31.77 -11.94 -13.84
N ALA A 206 -30.70 -12.19 -14.58
CA ALA A 206 -30.77 -12.65 -15.96
C ALA A 206 -31.24 -14.13 -16.05
N GLU A 207 -31.65 -14.57 -17.21
CA GLU A 207 -32.24 -15.92 -17.42
C GLU A 207 -31.27 -17.05 -16.97
N ASP A 208 -29.98 -16.90 -17.22
CA ASP A 208 -28.94 -17.85 -16.82
C ASP A 208 -28.67 -17.82 -15.30
N GLU A 209 -28.91 -16.69 -14.66
CA GLU A 209 -28.75 -16.48 -13.22
C GLU A 209 -29.94 -17.04 -12.41
N LEU A 210 -31.09 -17.31 -13.07
CA LEU A 210 -32.25 -17.92 -12.45
C LEU A 210 -32.13 -19.45 -12.33
N SER A 211 -31.06 -20.08 -12.85
CA SER A 211 -30.83 -21.51 -12.75
C SER A 211 -30.53 -21.94 -11.30
N ASN A 212 -30.78 -23.20 -10.99
CA ASN A 212 -30.37 -23.76 -9.70
C ASN A 212 -28.85 -23.89 -9.59
N GLY A 213 -28.33 -23.79 -8.36
CA GLY A 213 -26.90 -23.93 -8.09
C GLY A 213 -26.24 -22.65 -7.57
N ILE A 214 -24.91 -22.61 -7.70
CA ILE A 214 -24.08 -21.50 -7.22
C ILE A 214 -23.76 -20.57 -8.41
N HIS A 215 -23.97 -19.26 -8.18
CA HIS A 215 -23.62 -18.19 -9.10
C HIS A 215 -22.54 -17.35 -8.46
N GLU A 216 -21.33 -17.34 -9.04
CA GLU A 216 -20.17 -16.67 -8.45
C GLU A 216 -19.86 -15.36 -9.17
N LEU A 217 -19.52 -14.34 -8.39
CA LEU A 217 -19.01 -13.05 -8.84
C LEU A 217 -19.87 -12.34 -9.89
N ILE A 218 -21.18 -12.38 -9.70
CA ILE A 218 -22.13 -11.65 -10.55
C ILE A 218 -21.96 -10.15 -10.33
N ASN A 219 -21.60 -9.44 -11.38
CA ASN A 219 -21.46 -7.98 -11.33
C ASN A 219 -22.79 -7.31 -11.63
N VAL A 220 -23.40 -6.71 -10.62
CA VAL A 220 -24.71 -6.06 -10.75
C VAL A 220 -24.64 -4.66 -11.38
N ASN A 221 -23.43 -4.13 -11.66
CA ASN A 221 -23.19 -2.87 -12.39
C ASN A 221 -23.99 -1.65 -11.90
N HIS A 222 -24.29 -1.58 -10.61
CA HIS A 222 -24.95 -0.41 -10.03
C HIS A 222 -23.93 0.67 -9.65
N PRO A 223 -24.24 1.96 -9.92
CA PRO A 223 -23.43 3.09 -9.49
C PRO A 223 -23.66 3.34 -7.98
N LEU A 224 -23.05 2.51 -7.13
CA LEU A 224 -23.09 2.67 -5.69
C LEU A 224 -22.32 3.93 -5.27
N GLN A 225 -22.75 4.55 -4.18
CA GLN A 225 -22.13 5.77 -3.65
C GLN A 225 -20.97 5.42 -2.72
N ASP A 226 -19.79 5.99 -3.00
CA ASP A 226 -18.61 5.88 -2.15
C ASP A 226 -18.88 6.35 -0.71
N GLY A 227 -18.35 5.61 0.27
CA GLY A 227 -18.55 5.84 1.70
C GLY A 227 -19.95 5.48 2.21
N SER A 228 -20.83 4.89 1.39
CA SER A 228 -22.16 4.41 1.80
C SER A 228 -22.10 3.02 2.42
N ILE A 229 -23.04 2.75 3.34
CA ILE A 229 -23.24 1.44 3.94
C ILE A 229 -24.54 0.87 3.40
N TYR A 230 -24.48 -0.35 2.87
CA TYR A 230 -25.62 -1.05 2.28
C TYR A 230 -26.01 -2.29 3.05
N THR A 231 -27.31 -2.60 3.01
CA THR A 231 -27.84 -3.94 3.21
C THR A 231 -28.18 -4.50 1.83
N ILE A 232 -27.68 -5.69 1.53
CA ILE A 232 -27.99 -6.42 0.29
C ILE A 232 -29.07 -7.42 0.62
N SER A 233 -30.19 -7.41 -0.12
CA SER A 233 -31.26 -8.40 -0.02
C SER A 233 -31.38 -9.19 -1.31
N PHE A 234 -31.77 -10.47 -1.17
CA PHE A 234 -32.02 -11.38 -2.28
C PHE A 234 -33.38 -12.06 -2.10
N ASP A 235 -34.23 -11.89 -3.12
CA ASP A 235 -35.56 -12.47 -3.20
C ASP A 235 -35.70 -13.26 -4.49
N GLY A 236 -36.53 -14.30 -4.46
CA GLY A 236 -36.84 -15.10 -5.63
C GLY A 236 -38.23 -15.73 -5.59
N MET A 237 -38.66 -16.19 -6.71
CA MET A 237 -39.92 -16.91 -6.87
C MET A 237 -39.74 -18.04 -7.89
N ASP A 238 -40.26 -19.24 -7.59
CA ASP A 238 -40.24 -20.37 -8.47
C ASP A 238 -41.35 -20.30 -9.58
N PHE A 239 -41.41 -21.30 -10.43
CA PHE A 239 -42.41 -21.37 -11.51
C PHE A 239 -43.82 -21.74 -11.01
N ALA A 240 -43.98 -22.30 -9.80
CA ALA A 240 -45.26 -22.51 -9.15
C ALA A 240 -45.79 -21.23 -8.46
N GLY A 241 -44.95 -20.18 -8.36
CA GLY A 241 -45.27 -18.93 -7.71
C GLY A 241 -45.03 -18.91 -6.20
N ASN A 242 -44.24 -19.88 -5.66
CA ASN A 242 -43.81 -19.83 -4.28
C ASN A 242 -42.68 -18.79 -4.13
N ARG A 243 -42.81 -17.86 -3.16
CA ARG A 243 -41.80 -16.85 -2.87
C ARG A 243 -40.86 -17.32 -1.79
N SER A 244 -39.56 -17.09 -2.01
CA SER A 244 -38.52 -17.35 -1.03
C SER A 244 -38.69 -16.45 0.21
N GLU A 245 -38.07 -16.84 1.31
CA GLU A 245 -37.71 -15.88 2.35
C GLU A 245 -36.62 -14.94 1.83
N THR A 246 -36.70 -13.67 2.21
CA THR A 246 -35.66 -12.70 1.86
C THR A 246 -34.38 -12.97 2.64
N VAL A 247 -33.28 -13.18 1.94
CA VAL A 247 -31.95 -13.32 2.52
C VAL A 247 -31.26 -11.97 2.53
N THR A 248 -30.57 -11.62 3.62
CA THR A 248 -29.92 -10.29 3.73
C THR A 248 -28.47 -10.40 4.22
N LEU A 249 -27.59 -9.53 3.66
CA LEU A 249 -26.25 -9.23 4.18
C LEU A 249 -26.22 -7.77 4.62
N THR A 250 -25.81 -7.52 5.85
CA THR A 250 -25.84 -6.19 6.45
C THR A 250 -24.44 -5.60 6.57
N GLU A 251 -24.37 -4.27 6.71
CA GLU A 251 -23.16 -3.51 6.99
C GLU A 251 -22.08 -3.63 5.90
N ILE A 252 -22.49 -3.71 4.64
CA ILE A 252 -21.55 -3.72 3.52
C ILE A 252 -21.14 -2.26 3.24
N ASN A 253 -19.87 -1.95 3.50
CA ASN A 253 -19.31 -0.64 3.26
C ASN A 253 -18.76 -0.56 1.84
N TYR A 254 -19.32 0.31 1.02
CA TYR A 254 -18.82 0.55 -0.33
C TYR A 254 -17.78 1.66 -0.31
N ASP A 255 -16.56 1.37 -0.76
CA ASP A 255 -15.39 2.22 -0.65
C ASP A 255 -14.53 2.06 -1.91
N ILE A 256 -14.44 3.11 -2.71
CA ILE A 256 -13.63 3.16 -3.94
C ILE A 256 -12.51 4.21 -3.86
N THR A 257 -12.30 4.79 -2.68
CA THR A 257 -11.24 5.77 -2.46
C THR A 257 -9.92 5.04 -2.19
N ASP A 258 -8.88 5.38 -2.96
CA ASP A 258 -7.54 4.85 -2.73
C ASP A 258 -6.96 5.40 -1.42
N PRO A 259 -6.27 4.58 -0.62
CA PRO A 259 -5.62 5.09 0.60
C PRO A 259 -4.49 6.08 0.26
N ALA A 260 -4.43 7.19 1.00
CA ALA A 260 -3.37 8.17 0.87
C ALA A 260 -2.18 7.79 1.75
N LEU A 261 -1.05 7.50 1.09
CA LEU A 261 0.22 7.12 1.73
C LEU A 261 1.24 8.25 1.64
N SER A 262 2.12 8.37 2.64
CA SER A 262 3.30 9.22 2.56
C SER A 262 4.50 8.64 3.31
N ILE A 263 5.71 9.06 2.89
CA ILE A 263 6.97 8.84 3.60
C ILE A 263 7.45 10.23 4.06
N HIS A 264 7.49 10.46 5.37
CA HIS A 264 7.94 11.72 5.96
C HIS A 264 9.44 11.73 6.25
N TYR A 265 10.04 10.56 6.40
CA TYR A 265 11.47 10.36 6.60
C TYR A 265 11.87 8.98 6.07
N PRO A 266 13.05 8.82 5.44
CA PRO A 266 14.08 9.83 5.20
C PRO A 266 13.72 10.83 4.10
N GLU A 267 14.40 11.99 4.09
CA GLU A 267 14.34 12.94 2.97
C GLU A 267 15.17 12.43 1.78
N ALA A 268 14.76 12.80 0.59
CA ALA A 268 15.51 12.47 -0.62
C ALA A 268 16.96 13.04 -0.58
N LYS A 269 17.92 12.28 -1.09
CA LYS A 269 19.35 12.63 -1.12
C LYS A 269 19.99 12.72 0.26
N SER A 270 19.49 12.00 1.24
CA SER A 270 20.03 11.93 2.59
C SER A 270 20.97 10.75 2.80
N PHE A 271 21.77 10.83 3.86
CA PHE A 271 22.79 9.84 4.24
C PHE A 271 22.45 9.27 5.61
N HIS A 272 22.60 7.97 5.80
CA HIS A 272 22.19 7.28 7.01
C HIS A 272 23.15 6.16 7.40
N GLN A 273 23.54 6.10 8.68
CA GLN A 273 24.18 4.89 9.25
C GLN A 273 23.16 3.78 9.45
N ASN A 274 22.01 4.15 10.02
CA ASN A 274 20.88 3.30 10.35
C ASN A 274 19.63 3.90 9.72
N LEU A 275 18.88 3.07 9.03
CA LEU A 275 17.72 3.53 8.31
C LEU A 275 16.47 3.42 9.18
N MET A 276 15.91 4.56 9.52
CA MET A 276 14.55 4.70 10.03
C MET A 276 13.65 5.20 8.91
N VAL A 277 12.41 4.72 8.84
CA VAL A 277 11.42 5.21 7.86
C VAL A 277 10.15 5.61 8.59
N ASN A 278 9.76 6.89 8.47
CA ASN A 278 8.49 7.37 9.01
C ASN A 278 7.45 7.39 7.89
N ILE A 279 6.40 6.59 8.08
CA ILE A 279 5.30 6.44 7.13
C ILE A 279 4.01 6.97 7.72
N PHE A 280 3.08 7.33 6.84
CA PHE A 280 1.71 7.69 7.20
C PHE A 280 0.73 7.01 6.25
N SER A 281 -0.43 6.61 6.80
CA SER A 281 -1.62 6.21 6.07
C SER A 281 -2.83 6.91 6.67
N ASP A 282 -3.76 7.39 5.86
CA ASP A 282 -4.98 8.06 6.30
C ASP A 282 -6.10 7.09 6.69
N GLU A 283 -6.01 5.81 6.26
CA GLU A 283 -6.98 4.78 6.60
C GLU A 283 -6.35 3.41 6.88
N ASN A 284 -7.22 2.44 7.25
CA ASN A 284 -6.81 1.07 7.50
C ASN A 284 -6.37 0.36 6.21
N LEU A 285 -5.18 -0.22 6.24
CA LEU A 285 -4.67 -1.06 5.17
C LEU A 285 -4.97 -2.54 5.45
N LYS A 286 -5.19 -3.29 4.42
CA LYS A 286 -5.21 -4.76 4.41
C LYS A 286 -3.79 -5.32 4.36
N LYS A 287 -2.92 -4.62 3.60
CA LYS A 287 -1.48 -4.90 3.48
C LYS A 287 -0.73 -3.64 3.08
N GLY A 288 0.54 -3.58 3.43
CA GLY A 288 1.46 -2.52 3.02
C GLY A 288 2.89 -3.01 3.02
N ASP A 289 3.69 -2.51 2.09
CA ASP A 289 5.07 -2.91 1.91
C ASP A 289 5.99 -1.70 1.71
N ILE A 290 7.15 -1.73 2.37
CA ILE A 290 8.28 -0.84 2.11
C ILE A 290 9.30 -1.63 1.30
N ASN A 291 9.61 -1.18 0.09
CA ASN A 291 10.62 -1.80 -0.75
C ASN A 291 11.83 -0.87 -0.91
N LEU A 292 13.02 -1.43 -0.75
CA LEU A 292 14.30 -0.75 -0.97
C LEU A 292 14.99 -1.39 -2.16
N ILE A 293 15.14 -0.60 -3.22
CA ILE A 293 15.79 -1.04 -4.46
C ILE A 293 17.10 -0.28 -4.62
N GLN A 294 18.21 -1.01 -4.73
CA GLN A 294 19.50 -0.39 -5.01
C GLN A 294 19.49 0.31 -6.36
N THR A 295 19.92 1.57 -6.38
CA THR A 295 19.99 2.42 -7.58
C THR A 295 21.41 2.82 -7.95
N GLY A 296 22.39 2.63 -7.03
CA GLY A 296 23.79 2.99 -7.26
C GLY A 296 24.72 2.60 -6.11
N GLY A 297 25.99 3.00 -6.22
CA GLY A 297 27.02 2.75 -5.22
C GLY A 297 27.56 1.33 -5.19
N GLN A 298 27.96 0.84 -4.01
CA GLN A 298 28.46 -0.52 -3.80
C GLN A 298 27.35 -1.54 -4.10
N ILE A 299 27.70 -2.69 -4.69
CA ILE A 299 26.73 -3.71 -5.09
C ILE A 299 26.13 -4.37 -3.84
N ASP A 300 24.81 -4.37 -3.77
CA ASP A 300 24.03 -5.13 -2.80
C ASP A 300 23.40 -6.36 -3.46
N PRO A 301 23.95 -7.55 -3.22
CA PRO A 301 23.46 -8.79 -3.86
C PRO A 301 22.10 -9.25 -3.34
N LYS A 302 21.60 -8.65 -2.24
CA LYS A 302 20.31 -8.96 -1.64
C LYS A 302 19.19 -8.01 -2.08
N SER A 303 19.52 -6.94 -2.84
CA SER A 303 18.50 -6.03 -3.38
C SER A 303 17.64 -6.72 -4.43
N PRO A 304 16.30 -6.51 -4.42
CA PRO A 304 15.54 -5.62 -3.54
C PRO A 304 15.27 -6.20 -2.14
N HIS A 305 15.21 -5.32 -1.14
CA HIS A 305 14.75 -5.67 0.20
C HIS A 305 13.29 -5.25 0.35
N THR A 306 12.48 -6.11 0.99
CA THR A 306 11.08 -5.83 1.27
C THR A 306 10.81 -5.95 2.77
N PHE A 307 10.14 -4.95 3.32
CA PHE A 307 9.62 -4.95 4.67
C PHE A 307 8.08 -4.88 4.58
N SER A 308 7.40 -5.99 4.89
CA SER A 308 5.94 -6.01 4.96
C SER A 308 5.48 -5.47 6.31
N LEU A 309 4.48 -4.60 6.28
CA LEU A 309 3.93 -3.98 7.48
C LEU A 309 3.25 -5.04 8.37
N GLU A 310 3.53 -4.97 9.65
CA GLU A 310 2.84 -5.78 10.67
C GLU A 310 1.46 -5.20 10.99
N ALA A 311 0.58 -6.00 11.60
CA ALA A 311 -0.81 -5.64 11.87
C ALA A 311 -0.99 -4.31 12.65
N ASN A 312 -0.05 -3.96 13.53
CA ASN A 312 -0.05 -2.69 14.27
C ASN A 312 0.24 -1.47 13.41
N HIS A 313 0.91 -1.66 12.26
CA HIS A 313 1.27 -0.60 11.30
C HIS A 313 0.23 -0.42 10.17
N LEU A 314 -0.80 -1.28 10.14
CA LEU A 314 -1.86 -1.23 9.13
C LEU A 314 -3.04 -0.33 9.51
N ASN A 315 -3.06 0.23 10.74
CA ASN A 315 -4.06 1.21 11.15
C ASN A 315 -3.70 2.62 10.63
N PRO A 316 -4.68 3.53 10.52
CA PRO A 316 -4.38 4.91 10.13
C PRO A 316 -3.49 5.61 11.14
N GLY A 317 -2.60 6.48 10.66
CA GLY A 317 -1.68 7.25 11.49
C GLY A 317 -0.23 7.20 11.03
N GLU A 318 0.65 7.78 11.86
CA GLU A 318 2.10 7.82 11.63
C GLU A 318 2.80 6.69 12.37
N TYR A 319 3.75 6.06 11.70
CA TYR A 319 4.58 4.98 12.26
C TYR A 319 6.04 5.20 11.91
N SER A 320 6.92 4.95 12.90
CA SER A 320 8.38 4.95 12.70
C SER A 320 8.87 3.51 12.66
N LEU A 321 9.39 3.12 11.51
CA LEU A 321 9.89 1.77 11.23
C LEU A 321 11.41 1.75 11.35
N ASP A 322 11.92 0.86 12.19
CA ASP A 322 13.35 0.61 12.32
C ASP A 322 13.77 -0.48 11.32
N LEU A 323 14.46 -0.08 10.25
CA LEU A 323 14.96 -0.98 9.22
C LEU A 323 16.46 -1.30 9.39
N THR A 324 17.04 -1.06 10.57
CA THR A 324 18.46 -1.34 10.85
C THR A 324 18.80 -2.83 10.76
N SER A 325 17.84 -3.71 10.99
CA SER A 325 17.99 -5.15 10.83
C SER A 325 18.09 -5.60 9.37
N MET A 326 17.72 -4.77 8.41
CA MET A 326 17.96 -5.03 7.00
C MET A 326 19.47 -4.89 6.73
N GLU A 327 20.07 -5.92 6.17
CA GLU A 327 21.50 -5.97 5.86
C GLU A 327 21.82 -5.12 4.62
N LEU A 328 21.52 -3.80 4.70
CA LEU A 328 21.85 -2.84 3.65
C LEU A 328 23.36 -2.63 3.56
N VAL A 329 23.88 -2.45 2.38
CA VAL A 329 25.33 -2.33 2.12
C VAL A 329 25.79 -0.88 2.28
N SER A 330 26.88 -0.65 3.06
CA SER A 330 27.54 0.66 3.17
C SER A 330 28.08 1.12 1.81
N GLY A 331 27.93 2.38 1.49
CA GLY A 331 28.31 2.96 0.18
C GLY A 331 27.30 2.69 -0.94
N SER A 332 26.14 2.05 -0.65
CA SER A 332 25.07 1.85 -1.61
C SER A 332 24.02 2.95 -1.53
N THR A 333 23.41 3.23 -2.67
CA THR A 333 22.28 4.16 -2.80
C THR A 333 21.02 3.39 -3.11
N TYR A 334 19.93 3.70 -2.42
CA TYR A 334 18.63 3.06 -2.56
C TYR A 334 17.54 4.04 -2.94
N SER A 335 16.52 3.53 -3.61
CA SER A 335 15.19 4.12 -3.71
C SER A 335 14.27 3.38 -2.76
N ILE A 336 13.53 4.11 -1.94
CA ILE A 336 12.54 3.56 -1.00
C ILE A 336 11.16 3.80 -1.58
N SER A 337 10.33 2.77 -1.64
CA SER A 337 8.93 2.90 -2.05
C SER A 337 8.00 2.35 -0.98
N TYR A 338 6.86 3.04 -0.80
CA TYR A 338 5.77 2.62 0.06
C TYR A 338 4.52 2.38 -0.78
N SER A 339 3.97 1.18 -0.69
CA SER A 339 2.75 0.75 -1.37
C SER A 339 1.79 0.10 -0.38
N GLY A 340 0.51 0.11 -0.67
CA GLY A 340 -0.51 -0.47 0.19
C GLY A 340 -1.83 -0.71 -0.54
N GLU A 341 -2.66 -1.56 0.06
CA GLU A 341 -4.03 -1.86 -0.35
C GLU A 341 -4.92 -1.75 0.87
N ASP A 342 -6.06 -1.09 0.76
CA ASP A 342 -7.04 -0.94 1.85
C ASP A 342 -7.87 -2.21 2.07
N LEU A 343 -8.82 -2.16 3.00
CA LEU A 343 -9.71 -3.29 3.32
C LEU A 343 -10.75 -3.56 2.22
N ALA A 344 -11.06 -2.58 1.37
CA ALA A 344 -11.98 -2.72 0.24
C ALA A 344 -11.29 -3.31 -1.00
N GLY A 345 -9.97 -3.24 -1.07
CA GLY A 345 -9.16 -3.68 -2.19
C GLY A 345 -8.67 -2.53 -3.09
N ASN A 346 -8.82 -1.25 -2.68
CA ASN A 346 -8.26 -0.13 -3.42
C ASN A 346 -6.75 -0.07 -3.20
N VAL A 347 -6.02 0.22 -4.26
CA VAL A 347 -4.55 0.20 -4.26
C VAL A 347 -4.03 1.64 -4.25
N ALA A 348 -3.28 1.98 -3.20
CA ALA A 348 -2.65 3.27 -3.07
C ALA A 348 -1.68 3.59 -4.22
N THR A 349 -1.61 4.86 -4.59
CA THR A 349 -0.51 5.35 -5.42
C THR A 349 0.80 5.16 -4.66
N THR A 350 1.75 4.42 -5.25
CA THR A 350 3.06 4.16 -4.64
C THR A 350 3.83 5.46 -4.42
N VAL A 351 4.26 5.70 -3.18
CA VAL A 351 5.13 6.82 -2.81
C VAL A 351 6.58 6.39 -2.92
N VAL A 352 7.44 7.26 -3.48
CA VAL A 352 8.87 6.95 -3.70
C VAL A 352 9.75 8.08 -3.16
N VAL A 353 10.80 7.72 -2.42
CA VAL A 353 11.89 8.60 -1.98
C VAL A 353 13.19 8.08 -2.57
N GLU A 354 13.90 8.93 -3.32
CA GLU A 354 15.08 8.55 -4.08
C GLU A 354 16.39 9.01 -3.47
N ASN A 355 17.48 8.33 -3.83
CA ASN A 355 18.85 8.69 -3.48
C ASN A 355 19.12 8.66 -1.97
N ILE A 356 18.67 7.63 -1.29
CA ILE A 356 18.98 7.36 0.10
C ILE A 356 20.30 6.59 0.15
N GLN A 357 21.33 7.20 0.72
CA GLN A 357 22.64 6.59 0.82
C GLN A 357 22.86 5.99 2.21
N ILE A 358 23.21 4.73 2.24
CA ILE A 358 23.65 4.06 3.48
C ILE A 358 25.15 4.19 3.57
N ASP A 359 25.63 4.77 4.69
CA ASP A 359 27.04 4.99 4.95
C ASP A 359 27.36 4.72 6.41
N ARG A 360 28.20 3.71 6.67
CA ARG A 360 28.68 3.30 7.98
C ARG A 360 30.19 3.46 8.12
N ASP A 361 30.85 3.97 7.07
CA ASP A 361 32.28 4.14 7.05
C ASP A 361 32.65 5.47 7.71
N ARG A 362 33.79 5.46 8.44
CA ARG A 362 34.27 6.68 9.08
C ARG A 362 34.99 7.56 8.06
N PRO A 363 34.87 8.90 8.13
CA PRO A 363 35.58 9.77 7.24
C PRO A 363 37.09 9.65 7.41
N PHE A 364 37.82 9.64 6.29
CA PHE A 364 39.30 9.72 6.33
C PHE A 364 39.73 11.15 6.63
N LEU A 365 40.50 11.30 7.71
CA LEU A 365 41.03 12.59 8.16
C LEU A 365 42.55 12.48 8.36
N GLU A 366 43.28 13.52 7.97
CA GLU A 366 44.74 13.60 8.13
C GLU A 366 45.14 15.04 8.41
N ILE A 367 46.06 15.27 9.38
CA ILE A 367 46.79 16.53 9.55
C ILE A 367 48.06 16.41 8.74
N THR A 368 48.20 17.20 7.68
CA THR A 368 49.34 17.14 6.76
C THR A 368 50.46 18.12 7.11
N SER A 369 50.17 19.14 7.89
CA SER A 369 51.13 20.10 8.48
C SER A 369 50.55 20.75 9.74
N PRO A 370 51.40 21.14 10.70
CA PRO A 370 52.85 20.88 10.78
C PRO A 370 53.14 19.37 10.85
N LEU A 371 54.40 19.00 10.67
CA LEU A 371 54.86 17.62 10.92
C LEU A 371 55.10 17.41 12.41
N VAL A 372 55.14 16.13 12.83
CA VAL A 372 55.47 15.79 14.22
C VAL A 372 56.85 16.31 14.58
N ASP A 373 57.01 16.84 15.80
CA ASP A 373 58.26 17.34 16.36
C ASP A 373 58.86 18.55 15.60
N THR A 374 57.98 19.35 14.94
CA THR A 374 58.40 20.59 14.29
C THR A 374 58.17 21.80 15.16
N PHE A 375 59.05 22.79 15.01
CA PHE A 375 58.93 24.12 15.62
C PHE A 375 58.19 25.05 14.67
N VAL A 376 57.22 25.79 15.17
CA VAL A 376 56.43 26.75 14.39
C VAL A 376 56.14 28.02 15.18
N ASN A 377 56.12 29.16 14.51
CA ASN A 377 55.76 30.46 15.11
C ASN A 377 54.36 30.96 14.70
N HIS A 378 53.55 30.07 14.14
CA HIS A 378 52.23 30.40 13.64
C HIS A 378 51.24 29.24 13.87
N THR A 379 49.93 29.53 13.78
CA THR A 379 48.82 28.59 13.91
C THR A 379 48.33 28.06 12.56
N ARG A 380 49.13 28.17 11.47
CA ARG A 380 48.78 27.62 10.17
C ARG A 380 48.93 26.10 10.18
N PHE A 381 48.00 25.44 9.50
CA PHE A 381 47.98 23.97 9.40
C PHE A 381 47.57 23.51 8.01
N GLY A 382 47.77 22.25 7.73
CA GLY A 382 47.31 21.56 6.54
C GLY A 382 46.51 20.33 6.92
N ILE A 383 45.47 20.02 6.16
CA ILE A 383 44.61 18.86 6.37
C ILE A 383 44.27 18.18 5.06
N ARG A 384 43.90 16.91 5.17
CA ARG A 384 43.29 16.14 4.08
C ARG A 384 42.00 15.51 4.59
N ILE A 385 40.91 15.69 3.84
CA ILE A 385 39.58 15.17 4.12
C ILE A 385 39.19 14.28 2.96
N GLY A 386 38.79 13.03 3.24
CA GLY A 386 38.48 12.04 2.23
C GLY A 386 37.11 12.19 1.61
N GLU A 387 36.18 12.78 2.35
CA GLU A 387 34.79 12.97 1.95
C GLU A 387 34.19 14.25 2.53
N THR A 388 32.96 14.61 2.13
CA THR A 388 32.28 15.79 2.66
C THR A 388 31.82 15.56 4.09
N LEU A 389 32.13 16.50 4.98
CA LEU A 389 31.77 16.48 6.39
C LEU A 389 30.55 17.35 6.66
N GLN A 390 29.75 16.95 7.64
CA GLN A 390 28.69 17.77 8.23
C GLN A 390 29.29 18.83 9.15
N GLU A 391 30.28 18.41 9.95
CA GLU A 391 31.02 19.29 10.85
C GLU A 391 32.47 18.82 11.03
N ALA A 392 33.35 19.76 11.31
CA ALA A 392 34.72 19.48 11.71
C ALA A 392 35.29 20.55 12.61
N ALA A 393 36.25 20.14 13.46
CA ALA A 393 36.99 21.04 14.36
C ALA A 393 38.46 20.65 14.43
N ILE A 394 39.32 21.64 14.52
CA ILE A 394 40.75 21.49 14.83
C ILE A 394 41.01 21.99 16.25
N SER A 395 41.79 21.26 17.00
CA SER A 395 42.16 21.64 18.37
C SER A 395 43.65 21.55 18.64
N TRP A 396 44.13 22.40 19.56
CA TRP A 396 45.50 22.41 20.09
C TRP A 396 45.43 22.19 21.59
N THR A 397 46.02 21.12 22.08
CA THR A 397 46.01 20.75 23.50
C THR A 397 47.44 20.78 24.02
N ARG A 398 47.68 21.54 25.09
CA ARG A 398 48.99 21.61 25.74
C ARG A 398 49.41 20.24 26.26
N VAL A 399 50.60 19.82 25.88
CA VAL A 399 51.24 18.59 26.34
C VAL A 399 52.29 18.93 27.42
N SER A 400 53.19 19.87 27.13
CA SER A 400 54.26 20.27 28.04
C SER A 400 54.72 21.71 27.79
N GLY A 401 55.68 22.20 28.57
CA GLY A 401 56.21 23.59 28.45
C GLY A 401 55.51 24.57 29.38
N GLU A 402 55.50 25.86 29.03
CA GLU A 402 54.90 26.92 29.81
C GLU A 402 53.37 26.70 30.03
N PRO A 403 52.79 27.18 31.13
CA PRO A 403 51.35 27.05 31.40
C PRO A 403 50.51 27.80 30.37
N ASP A 404 49.52 27.10 29.81
CA ASP A 404 48.48 27.67 28.94
C ASP A 404 47.10 27.47 29.59
N PRO A 405 46.57 28.46 30.30
CA PRO A 405 45.29 28.37 31.01
C PRO A 405 44.07 28.26 30.07
N ASN A 406 44.24 28.55 28.77
CA ASN A 406 43.16 28.50 27.78
C ASN A 406 43.18 27.20 26.96
N SER A 407 44.13 26.29 27.21
CA SER A 407 44.18 24.98 26.57
C SER A 407 43.08 24.04 27.12
N PRO A 408 42.36 23.27 26.26
CA PRO A 408 42.56 23.14 24.82
C PRO A 408 41.92 24.28 24.02
N HIS A 409 42.64 24.77 23.02
CA HIS A 409 42.09 25.70 22.03
C HIS A 409 41.37 24.92 20.95
N GLN A 410 40.14 25.29 20.59
CA GLN A 410 39.34 24.65 19.54
C GLN A 410 38.84 25.66 18.52
N GLN A 411 38.84 25.27 17.25
CA GLN A 411 38.34 26.06 16.13
C GLN A 411 37.48 25.19 15.24
N LEU A 412 36.26 25.67 14.91
CA LEU A 412 35.40 25.03 13.94
C LEU A 412 35.88 25.31 12.52
N LEU A 413 35.85 24.28 11.69
CA LEU A 413 36.07 24.39 10.25
C LEU A 413 34.74 24.66 9.57
N THR A 414 34.71 25.51 8.56
CA THR A 414 33.50 25.91 7.85
C THR A 414 33.74 26.04 6.35
N GLY A 415 32.67 26.05 5.56
CA GLY A 415 32.70 26.28 4.13
C GLY A 415 33.51 25.21 3.38
N GLN A 416 34.48 25.65 2.58
CA GLN A 416 35.31 24.75 1.76
C GLN A 416 36.07 23.69 2.58
N TYR A 417 36.39 23.96 3.83
CA TYR A 417 37.14 23.04 4.70
C TYR A 417 36.29 21.92 5.29
N LEU A 418 35.04 21.80 4.87
CA LEU A 418 34.17 20.64 5.11
C LEU A 418 34.08 19.73 3.87
N LEU A 419 34.59 20.15 2.72
CA LEU A 419 34.52 19.36 1.50
C LEU A 419 35.72 18.41 1.41
N ALA A 420 35.56 17.31 0.66
CA ALA A 420 36.66 16.41 0.33
C ALA A 420 37.77 17.16 -0.40
N GLY A 421 39.02 17.00 0.06
CA GLY A 421 40.16 17.69 -0.54
C GLY A 421 41.41 17.70 0.32
N LYS A 422 42.49 18.25 -0.23
CA LYS A 422 43.72 18.59 0.48
C LYS A 422 43.81 20.12 0.58
N TYR A 423 44.01 20.61 1.77
CA TYR A 423 44.09 22.04 2.07
C TYR A 423 45.38 22.33 2.79
N ASP A 424 46.24 23.14 2.18
CA ASP A 424 47.56 23.49 2.73
C ASP A 424 47.54 24.93 3.22
N ASN A 425 48.36 25.22 4.25
CA ASN A 425 48.62 26.58 4.74
C ASN A 425 47.35 27.33 5.22
N ILE A 426 46.41 26.61 5.86
CA ILE A 426 45.17 27.19 6.40
C ILE A 426 45.49 28.14 7.55
N LEU A 427 44.97 29.35 7.49
CA LEU A 427 44.92 30.32 8.59
C LEU A 427 43.48 30.73 8.84
N LEU A 428 42.92 30.36 9.97
CA LEU A 428 41.56 30.70 10.33
C LEU A 428 41.51 32.15 10.85
N SER A 429 40.43 32.88 10.59
CA SER A 429 40.23 34.26 10.98
C SER A 429 40.31 34.49 12.50
N ASN A 430 39.92 33.49 13.28
CA ASN A 430 39.93 33.49 14.75
C ASN A 430 40.97 32.51 15.30
N SER A 431 42.16 32.44 14.70
CA SER A 431 43.23 31.55 15.16
C SER A 431 43.52 31.72 16.65
N PRO A 432 43.77 30.63 17.38
CA PRO A 432 44.03 30.70 18.80
C PRO A 432 45.34 31.45 19.11
N LYS A 433 45.40 32.09 20.25
CA LYS A 433 46.65 32.65 20.76
C LYS A 433 47.35 31.59 21.59
N LEU A 434 48.26 30.85 20.95
CA LEU A 434 49.08 29.85 21.63
C LEU A 434 50.16 30.54 22.46
N VAL A 435 50.63 29.86 23.50
CA VAL A 435 51.69 30.31 24.39
C VAL A 435 53.05 29.84 23.86
N SER A 436 54.07 30.72 23.82
CA SER A 436 55.44 30.38 23.40
C SER A 436 56.06 29.35 24.34
N ASP A 437 57.00 28.58 23.85
CA ASP A 437 57.71 27.54 24.57
C ASP A 437 56.81 26.39 25.10
N VAL A 438 55.70 26.17 24.38
CA VAL A 438 54.73 25.10 24.67
C VAL A 438 54.69 24.05 23.56
N THR A 439 54.75 22.80 23.99
CA THR A 439 54.47 21.67 23.10
C THR A 439 52.97 21.41 23.12
N TYR A 440 52.35 21.43 21.95
CA TYR A 440 50.95 21.12 21.73
C TYR A 440 50.79 19.80 20.96
N SER A 441 49.71 19.05 21.27
CA SER A 441 49.14 18.07 20.37
C SER A 441 48.01 18.71 19.58
N MET A 442 47.83 18.29 18.33
CA MET A 442 46.69 18.74 17.54
C MET A 442 45.75 17.56 17.27
N ALA A 443 44.44 17.84 17.21
CA ALA A 443 43.45 16.87 16.80
C ALA A 443 42.49 17.50 15.80
N LEU A 444 42.29 16.80 14.65
CA LEU A 444 41.25 17.12 13.69
C LEU A 444 40.12 16.11 13.88
N HIS A 445 39.00 16.59 14.41
CA HIS A 445 37.77 15.83 14.55
C HIS A 445 36.82 16.20 13.41
N GLY A 446 36.10 15.22 12.86
CA GLY A 446 35.09 15.44 11.83
C GLY A 446 34.00 14.40 11.87
N VAL A 447 32.79 14.82 11.46
CA VAL A 447 31.60 13.99 11.32
C VAL A 447 31.12 14.11 9.89
N ASP A 448 30.86 12.99 9.21
CA ASP A 448 30.34 12.96 7.85
C ASP A 448 28.83 13.27 7.79
N LEU A 449 28.25 13.22 6.60
CA LEU A 449 26.82 13.50 6.37
C LEU A 449 25.90 12.38 6.93
N ALA A 450 26.43 11.17 7.14
CA ALA A 450 25.69 10.05 7.75
C ALA A 450 25.81 10.04 9.28
N GLY A 451 26.69 10.88 9.87
CA GLY A 451 26.95 10.95 11.30
C GLY A 451 28.08 10.06 11.77
N ASN A 452 28.90 9.43 10.87
CA ASN A 452 30.09 8.72 11.28
C ASN A 452 31.20 9.71 11.66
N SER A 453 31.93 9.44 12.73
CA SER A 453 32.96 10.35 13.22
C SER A 453 34.36 9.74 13.19
N ALA A 454 35.35 10.58 12.92
CA ALA A 454 36.76 10.25 13.02
C ALA A 454 37.58 11.37 13.67
N THR A 455 38.78 11.03 14.15
CA THR A 455 39.73 12.01 14.67
C THR A 455 41.14 11.63 14.21
N ALA A 456 41.81 12.57 13.57
CA ALA A 456 43.23 12.46 13.27
C ALA A 456 44.05 13.22 14.31
N HIS A 457 45.19 12.72 14.70
CA HIS A 457 46.03 13.29 15.76
C HIS A 457 47.44 13.60 15.24
N LEU A 458 47.97 14.73 15.70
CA LEU A 458 49.38 15.08 15.66
C LEU A 458 49.86 15.18 17.12
N THR A 459 50.84 14.41 17.52
CA THR A 459 51.22 14.23 18.92
C THR A 459 52.01 15.39 19.50
N GLU A 460 52.92 15.97 18.72
CA GLU A 460 53.85 16.97 19.20
C GLU A 460 54.13 18.02 18.13
N MET A 461 53.92 19.31 18.49
CA MET A 461 54.24 20.50 17.75
C MET A 461 54.76 21.52 18.75
N HIS A 462 55.95 22.08 18.52
CA HIS A 462 56.56 23.07 19.39
C HIS A 462 56.22 24.46 18.91
N PHE A 463 55.44 25.16 19.69
CA PHE A 463 55.06 26.52 19.35
C PHE A 463 55.97 27.51 20.03
N ASP A 464 56.59 28.37 19.23
CA ASP A 464 57.46 29.44 19.70
C ASP A 464 57.32 30.64 18.79
N ASN A 465 56.87 31.75 19.33
CA ASN A 465 56.71 33.02 18.63
C ASN A 465 57.58 34.15 19.21
N GLN A 466 58.56 33.78 20.05
CA GLN A 466 59.50 34.74 20.59
C GLN A 466 60.77 34.74 19.71
N PRO A 467 61.21 35.89 19.22
CA PRO A 467 62.46 35.97 18.50
C PRO A 467 63.65 35.79 19.45
N PRO A 468 64.74 35.17 18.98
CA PRO A 468 65.97 35.03 19.77
C PRO A 468 66.50 36.36 20.23
N SER A 469 67.01 36.43 21.45
CA SER A 469 67.55 37.63 22.07
C SER A 469 69.06 37.50 22.18
N PHE A 470 69.73 38.60 21.73
CA PHE A 470 71.18 38.80 21.89
C PHE A 470 71.44 39.72 23.03
N THR A 471 72.16 39.26 24.02
CA THR A 471 72.51 40.07 25.24
C THR A 471 74.02 40.01 25.51
N HIS A 472 74.49 40.80 26.42
CA HIS A 472 75.88 40.83 26.89
C HIS A 472 76.91 40.88 25.75
N TYR A 473 76.72 41.72 24.76
CA TYR A 473 77.58 41.79 23.60
C TYR A 473 78.74 42.76 23.70
N LEU A 474 79.87 42.39 23.11
CA LEU A 474 81.04 43.18 22.86
C LEU A 474 81.44 43.12 21.40
N PRO A 475 81.98 44.15 20.76
CA PRO A 475 82.21 45.47 21.31
C PRO A 475 80.93 46.29 21.57
N VAL A 476 80.95 47.19 22.54
CA VAL A 476 79.89 48.17 22.76
C VAL A 476 80.11 49.42 21.92
N THR A 477 79.08 50.23 21.73
CA THR A 477 79.15 51.52 20.97
C THR A 477 80.31 52.38 21.45
N LYS A 478 81.07 52.96 20.50
CA LYS A 478 82.25 53.76 20.69
C LYS A 478 83.44 53.03 21.36
N MET A 479 83.48 51.77 21.40
CA MET A 479 84.63 50.96 21.85
C MET A 479 85.72 50.94 20.76
N PHE A 480 86.98 51.08 21.17
CA PHE A 480 88.16 50.86 20.34
C PHE A 480 88.58 49.42 20.46
N ILE A 481 88.71 48.71 19.34
CA ILE A 481 89.07 47.32 19.31
C ILE A 481 90.39 47.11 18.59
N LYS A 482 91.14 46.17 19.06
CA LYS A 482 92.39 45.70 18.43
C LYS A 482 92.18 44.55 17.48
N ASP A 483 91.22 43.66 17.87
CA ASP A 483 90.90 42.40 17.19
C ASP A 483 89.40 42.40 16.87
N PRO A 484 88.96 41.81 15.76
CA PRO A 484 87.54 41.77 15.33
C PRO A 484 86.70 40.74 16.07
N ASN A 485 87.02 40.54 17.35
CA ASN A 485 86.32 39.55 18.18
C ASN A 485 84.97 40.10 18.64
N VAL A 486 83.91 39.33 18.42
CA VAL A 486 82.55 39.64 18.89
C VAL A 486 82.15 38.63 19.98
N GLN A 487 81.54 39.14 21.05
CA GLN A 487 81.01 38.31 22.12
C GLN A 487 79.53 38.63 22.30
N PHE A 488 78.67 37.61 22.54
CA PHE A 488 77.26 37.80 22.86
C PHE A 488 76.72 36.56 23.55
N GLU A 489 75.63 36.67 24.23
CA GLU A 489 74.78 35.57 24.73
C GLU A 489 73.55 35.51 23.93
N ILE A 490 73.09 34.26 23.59
CA ILE A 490 71.85 33.97 22.90
C ILE A 490 71.01 33.12 23.86
N ASP A 491 69.73 33.44 24.01
CA ASP A 491 68.83 32.76 24.94
C ASP A 491 68.27 31.43 24.42
N GLU A 492 68.44 31.15 23.10
CA GLU A 492 67.89 29.94 22.47
C GLU A 492 68.76 29.40 21.29
N LEU A 493 68.38 28.24 20.77
CA LEU A 493 69.04 27.61 19.59
C LEU A 493 68.67 28.33 18.30
N LEU A 494 69.67 28.72 17.54
CA LEU A 494 69.51 29.28 16.20
C LEU A 494 69.67 28.20 15.11
N VAL A 495 68.94 28.35 13.97
CA VAL A 495 69.14 27.59 12.73
C VAL A 495 70.03 28.35 11.76
N ASN A 496 70.11 29.66 11.87
CA ASN A 496 71.08 30.48 11.17
C ASN A 496 71.37 31.76 11.96
N GLY A 497 72.52 32.34 11.72
CA GLY A 497 72.88 33.63 12.28
C GLY A 497 74.10 34.19 11.57
N SER A 498 74.23 35.51 11.64
CA SER A 498 75.37 36.21 11.04
C SER A 498 75.68 37.51 11.74
N ILE A 499 76.92 37.96 11.62
CA ILE A 499 77.37 39.28 11.98
C ILE A 499 77.89 39.99 10.74
N VAL A 500 77.51 41.24 10.64
CA VAL A 500 77.95 42.13 9.55
C VAL A 500 78.70 43.35 10.08
N TRP A 501 79.94 43.45 9.71
CA TRP A 501 80.72 44.61 9.93
C TRP A 501 80.63 45.59 8.76
N SER A 502 80.12 46.79 8.95
CA SER A 502 79.93 47.76 7.87
C SER A 502 80.71 49.01 8.20
N ALA A 503 81.60 49.44 7.35
CA ALA A 503 82.32 50.68 7.49
C ALA A 503 81.36 51.89 7.40
N THR A 504 81.39 52.75 8.42
CA THR A 504 80.51 53.94 8.55
C THR A 504 81.26 55.24 8.59
N GLY A 505 82.62 55.19 8.71
CA GLY A 505 83.46 56.37 8.73
C GLY A 505 84.95 56.03 8.96
N GLY A 506 85.85 57.05 9.04
CA GLY A 506 87.29 56.88 9.16
C GLY A 506 87.94 56.46 7.81
N GLU A 507 88.97 55.63 7.89
CA GLU A 507 89.63 55.10 6.69
C GLU A 507 88.72 54.23 5.88
N THR A 508 88.90 54.20 4.56
CA THR A 508 88.04 53.37 3.64
C THR A 508 88.44 51.90 3.69
N ASP A 509 87.47 51.05 4.01
CA ASP A 509 87.60 49.59 3.90
C ASP A 509 86.99 49.15 2.58
N PRO A 510 87.77 48.74 1.60
CA PRO A 510 87.26 48.32 0.28
C PRO A 510 86.54 46.97 0.30
N LEU A 511 86.63 46.20 1.40
CA LEU A 511 85.95 44.88 1.58
C LEU A 511 84.69 44.97 2.43
N SER A 512 84.30 46.17 2.88
CA SER A 512 83.07 46.42 3.60
C SER A 512 81.84 46.37 2.66
N PRO A 513 80.70 45.79 3.09
CA PRO A 513 80.47 45.09 4.33
C PRO A 513 81.05 43.68 4.39
N ARG A 514 81.50 43.25 5.57
CA ARG A 514 81.97 41.88 5.80
C ARG A 514 80.91 41.12 6.55
N ASN A 515 80.34 40.05 5.89
CA ASN A 515 79.36 39.15 6.41
C ASN A 515 80.01 37.87 6.92
N ILE A 516 79.65 37.47 8.13
CA ILE A 516 80.24 36.31 8.82
C ILE A 516 79.06 35.47 9.34
N GLU A 517 78.89 34.28 8.74
CA GLU A 517 77.87 33.34 9.16
C GLU A 517 78.34 32.59 10.43
N PHE A 518 77.37 32.29 11.35
CA PHE A 518 77.68 31.48 12.51
C PHE A 518 77.96 30.02 12.15
N SER A 519 78.96 29.43 12.75
CA SER A 519 79.22 28.00 12.68
C SER A 519 78.19 27.20 13.49
N GLU A 520 78.07 25.89 13.27
CA GLU A 520 77.18 25.00 14.01
C GLU A 520 77.36 25.12 15.55
N SER A 521 78.61 25.28 16.00
CA SER A 521 78.88 25.46 17.44
C SER A 521 78.44 26.81 18.01
N GLU A 522 78.30 27.80 17.17
CA GLU A 522 77.85 29.15 17.52
C GLU A 522 76.35 29.27 17.46
N LEU A 523 75.69 28.42 16.74
CA LEU A 523 74.26 28.30 16.68
C LEU A 523 73.67 27.57 17.89
N ALA A 524 74.51 26.85 18.62
CA ALA A 524 74.07 26.04 19.76
C ALA A 524 73.64 26.92 20.93
N ASN A 525 72.58 26.50 21.59
CA ASN A 525 71.97 27.17 22.71
C ASN A 525 72.86 27.29 23.97
N GLY A 526 72.70 28.37 24.67
CA GLY A 526 73.05 28.53 26.06
C GLY A 526 74.54 28.68 26.33
N MET A 527 74.97 29.91 26.36
CA MET A 527 76.32 30.36 26.60
C MET A 527 77.35 29.68 25.72
N PRO A 528 77.60 30.21 24.57
CA PRO A 528 79.00 30.27 24.26
C PRO A 528 79.62 31.11 25.36
N THR A 529 80.24 30.48 26.32
CA THR A 529 81.42 31.20 26.89
C THR A 529 82.18 31.56 25.63
N LEU A 530 82.00 32.77 25.30
CA LEU A 530 82.51 33.37 24.11
C LEU A 530 83.92 32.97 23.86
N GLY A 531 84.04 31.90 23.16
CA GLY A 531 85.18 31.79 22.32
C GLY A 531 85.04 32.96 21.38
N SER A 532 85.96 33.91 21.46
CA SER A 532 86.11 34.95 20.50
C SER A 532 85.79 34.32 19.11
N LEU A 533 84.74 34.83 18.42
CA LEU A 533 84.61 34.61 17.00
C LEU A 533 85.90 35.16 16.37
N SER A 534 86.87 34.28 16.22
CA SER A 534 88.16 34.65 15.63
C SER A 534 87.95 34.69 14.14
N PHE A 535 87.43 35.81 13.69
CA PHE A 535 87.31 36.07 12.29
C PHE A 535 88.70 36.10 11.64
N GLN A 536 89.02 35.32 10.72
CA GLN A 536 90.18 35.44 9.88
C GLN A 536 90.06 36.63 8.91
N THR A 537 89.44 37.70 9.38
CA THR A 537 89.16 38.90 8.63
C THR A 537 89.89 40.05 9.29
N GLU A 538 90.89 40.55 8.61
CA GLU A 538 91.54 41.81 9.04
C GLU A 538 90.62 42.97 8.73
N LEU A 539 90.19 43.65 9.78
CA LEU A 539 89.51 44.97 9.66
C LEU A 539 90.52 46.01 9.26
N GLN A 540 90.07 47.05 8.56
CA GLN A 540 90.94 48.18 8.14
C GLN A 540 91.23 49.08 9.38
N ASP A 541 92.47 49.27 9.72
CA ASP A 541 92.91 50.20 10.81
C ASP A 541 92.41 51.61 10.55
N GLY A 542 91.98 52.30 11.59
CA GLY A 542 91.45 53.69 11.49
C GLY A 542 90.04 53.80 10.94
N THR A 543 89.35 52.65 10.63
CA THR A 543 87.96 52.62 10.14
C THR A 543 86.99 52.52 11.33
N VAL A 544 85.85 53.25 11.23
CA VAL A 544 84.72 53.15 12.15
C VAL A 544 83.71 52.18 11.55
N TYR A 545 83.31 51.18 12.28
CA TYR A 545 82.36 50.16 11.85
C TYR A 545 81.06 50.21 12.67
N SER A 546 79.93 49.94 11.99
CA SER A 546 78.72 49.42 12.61
C SER A 546 78.73 47.92 12.64
N LEU A 547 78.23 47.34 13.68
CA LEU A 547 78.14 45.89 13.85
C LEU A 547 76.70 45.48 13.99
N LEU A 548 76.21 44.62 13.07
CA LEU A 548 74.89 44.14 13.01
C LEU A 548 74.88 42.61 13.21
N ALA A 549 74.12 42.11 14.20
CA ALA A 549 73.88 40.72 14.39
C ALA A 549 72.47 40.35 13.95
N THR A 550 72.37 39.21 13.30
CA THR A 550 71.08 38.56 12.94
C THR A 550 71.05 37.13 13.41
N GLY A 551 69.87 36.65 13.81
CA GLY A 551 69.68 35.27 14.20
C GLY A 551 68.27 34.84 13.92
N THR A 552 68.09 33.58 13.50
CA THR A 552 66.78 32.93 13.28
C THR A 552 66.75 31.66 14.06
N ASP A 553 65.67 31.44 14.87
CA ASP A 553 65.44 30.22 15.66
C ASP A 553 64.87 29.06 14.84
N ARG A 554 64.59 27.92 15.48
CA ARG A 554 63.98 26.74 14.86
C ARG A 554 62.55 26.97 14.39
N ALA A 555 61.81 27.87 15.03
CA ALA A 555 60.43 28.19 14.69
C ALA A 555 60.33 29.21 13.54
N GLY A 556 61.47 29.85 13.16
CA GLY A 556 61.57 30.83 12.08
C GLY A 556 61.39 32.28 12.57
N ASN A 557 61.43 32.53 13.88
CA ASN A 557 61.47 33.90 14.38
C ASN A 557 62.88 34.47 14.19
N SER A 558 62.97 35.76 13.85
CA SER A 558 64.25 36.38 13.50
C SER A 558 64.44 37.67 14.31
N THR A 559 65.66 37.83 14.77
CA THR A 559 66.12 39.05 15.40
C THR A 559 67.21 39.73 14.57
N ARG A 560 67.19 41.05 14.56
CA ARG A 560 68.21 41.88 13.99
C ARG A 560 68.55 42.98 15.02
N ILE A 561 69.79 43.04 15.44
CA ILE A 561 70.22 43.95 16.43
C ILE A 561 71.54 44.69 16.02
N ASP A 562 71.55 46.02 16.21
CA ASP A 562 72.76 46.79 16.06
C ASP A 562 73.58 46.73 17.37
N LEU A 563 74.74 46.08 17.35
CA LEU A 563 75.55 45.80 18.49
C LEU A 563 76.52 46.96 18.80
N ALA A 564 76.97 47.65 17.79
CA ALA A 564 77.87 48.79 17.94
C ALA A 564 77.82 49.77 16.74
N HIS A 565 78.01 51.05 17.01
CA HIS A 565 78.24 52.15 16.04
C HIS A 565 79.47 52.92 16.35
#